data_e3723d15fd3548147b2acd93113dbfb3
#
_entry.id   e3723d15fd3548147b2acd93113dbfb3
#
_cell.length_a   1.000
_cell.length_b   1.000
_cell.length_c   1.000
_cell.angle_alpha   90.00
_cell.angle_beta   90.00
_cell.angle_gamma   90.00
#
_symmetry.space_group_name_H-M   'P 1'
#
loop_
_entity.id
_entity.type
_entity.pdbx_description
1 polymer ?
#
loop_
_entity_poly.entity_id
_entity_poly.type
_entity_poly.pdbx_seq_one_letter_code
_entity_poly.pdbx_strand_id
1 'polypeptide(L)'
;MQIERTKLLKDLATCMPALALGNTNPNNYFSVINRNGKTFICTTNEEVAIMLPIDYELPSMRVRGSELFHSLKNMEEDTVNLELADTLIISTSESMTCIEVSLEETTLYDTI
;
A
#
# COMPACT_ATOMS: atom_id res chain seq x y z
N MET A 1 6.13 10.06 8.82
CA MET A 1 4.68 9.95 9.12
C MET A 1 4.45 8.68 9.92
N GLN A 2 3.77 8.80 11.04
CA GLN A 2 3.47 7.65 11.88
C GLN A 2 2.08 7.11 11.57
N ILE A 3 1.98 5.79 11.48
CA ILE A 3 0.75 5.08 11.13
C ILE A 3 0.52 3.95 12.14
N GLU A 4 -0.72 3.72 12.52
CA GLU A 4 -1.11 2.56 13.29
C GLU A 4 -1.01 1.32 12.39
N ARG A 5 -0.09 0.41 12.74
CA ARG A 5 0.24 -0.76 11.92
C ARG A 5 -0.97 -1.68 11.72
N THR A 6 -1.69 -1.99 12.79
CA THR A 6 -2.81 -2.93 12.71
C THR A 6 -3.95 -2.40 11.86
N LYS A 7 -4.20 -1.09 11.88
CA LYS A 7 -5.23 -0.45 11.06
C LYS A 7 -4.86 -0.50 9.57
N LEU A 8 -3.61 -0.14 9.24
CA LEU A 8 -3.14 -0.22 7.86
C LEU A 8 -3.15 -1.67 7.36
N LEU A 9 -2.69 -2.61 8.18
CA LEU A 9 -2.65 -4.02 7.83
C LEU A 9 -4.05 -4.57 7.54
N LYS A 10 -5.03 -4.19 8.34
CA LYS A 10 -6.44 -4.57 8.13
C LYS A 10 -6.97 -4.02 6.80
N ASP A 11 -6.68 -2.77 6.49
CA ASP A 11 -7.14 -2.15 5.26
C ASP A 11 -6.47 -2.79 4.03
N LEU A 12 -5.18 -3.09 4.12
CA LEU A 12 -4.49 -3.82 3.06
C LEU A 12 -5.07 -5.23 2.86
N ALA A 13 -5.40 -5.92 3.96
CA ALA A 13 -6.03 -7.24 3.90
C ALA A 13 -7.39 -7.19 3.18
N THR A 14 -8.15 -6.12 3.36
CA THR A 14 -9.43 -5.92 2.67
C THR A 14 -9.25 -5.83 1.16
N CYS A 15 -8.12 -5.27 0.71
CA CYS A 15 -7.82 -5.10 -0.71
C CYS A 15 -7.11 -6.31 -1.34
N MET A 16 -6.59 -7.23 -0.54
CA MET A 16 -5.83 -8.38 -1.02
C MET A 16 -6.57 -9.27 -2.04
N PRO A 17 -7.89 -9.50 -1.94
CA PRO A 17 -8.59 -10.33 -2.92
C PRO A 17 -8.48 -9.86 -4.37
N ALA A 18 -8.28 -8.56 -4.59
CA ALA A 18 -8.09 -8.02 -5.95
C ALA A 18 -6.61 -7.81 -6.31
N LEU A 19 -5.68 -8.22 -5.45
CA LEU A 19 -4.26 -8.09 -5.73
C LEU A 19 -3.83 -9.23 -6.66
N ALA A 20 -3.15 -8.89 -7.76
CA ALA A 20 -2.60 -9.90 -8.65
C ALA A 20 -1.48 -10.68 -7.95
N LEU A 21 -1.49 -12.00 -8.11
CA LEU A 21 -0.50 -12.88 -7.49
C LEU A 21 0.83 -12.86 -8.25
N GLY A 22 1.92 -13.06 -7.52
CA GLY A 22 3.26 -13.17 -8.07
C GLY A 22 4.05 -11.88 -7.98
N ASN A 23 5.28 -11.98 -7.45
CA ASN A 23 6.15 -10.83 -7.21
C ASN A 23 6.59 -10.10 -8.49
N THR A 24 6.50 -10.76 -9.63
CA THR A 24 6.85 -10.17 -10.93
C THR A 24 5.63 -9.67 -11.70
N ASN A 25 4.42 -9.88 -11.17
CA ASN A 25 3.22 -9.43 -11.84
C ASN A 25 3.14 -7.90 -11.79
N PRO A 26 2.89 -7.21 -12.94
CA PRO A 26 2.79 -5.76 -12.95
C PRO A 26 1.63 -5.18 -12.15
N ASN A 27 0.67 -6.01 -11.75
CA ASN A 27 -0.46 -5.61 -10.91
C ASN A 27 -0.33 -6.08 -9.45
N ASN A 28 0.84 -6.59 -9.04
CA ASN A 28 1.12 -6.89 -7.63
C ASN A 28 1.56 -5.63 -6.89
N TYR A 29 0.69 -4.63 -6.85
CA TYR A 29 0.94 -3.35 -6.18
C TYR A 29 -0.29 -2.89 -5.43
N PHE A 30 -0.08 -2.31 -4.25
CA PHE A 30 -1.08 -1.42 -3.65
C PHE A 30 -0.85 -0.02 -4.22
N SER A 31 -1.91 0.59 -4.70
CA SER A 31 -1.88 1.98 -5.16
C SER A 31 -2.58 2.85 -4.13
N VAL A 32 -1.92 3.90 -3.68
CA VAL A 32 -2.54 4.91 -2.82
C VAL A 32 -2.88 6.11 -3.70
N ILE A 33 -4.16 6.45 -3.74
CA ILE A 33 -4.68 7.53 -4.59
C ILE A 33 -5.32 8.58 -3.70
N ASN A 34 -4.90 9.82 -3.87
CA ASN A 34 -5.52 10.97 -3.22
C ASN A 34 -6.35 11.71 -4.27
N ARG A 35 -7.66 11.80 -4.02
CA ARG A 35 -8.61 12.39 -4.95
C ARG A 35 -9.67 13.18 -4.19
N ASN A 36 -9.83 14.46 -4.53
CA ASN A 36 -10.85 15.33 -3.93
C ASN A 36 -10.80 15.38 -2.40
N GLY A 37 -9.59 15.39 -1.84
CA GLY A 37 -9.40 15.42 -0.38
C GLY A 37 -9.60 14.09 0.32
N LYS A 38 -9.80 13.01 -0.43
CA LYS A 38 -9.96 11.65 0.10
C LYS A 38 -8.79 10.77 -0.32
N THR A 39 -8.43 9.84 0.55
CA THR A 39 -7.37 8.87 0.31
C THR A 39 -7.97 7.48 0.13
N PHE A 40 -7.50 6.77 -0.88
CA PHE A 40 -7.96 5.42 -1.19
C PHE A 40 -6.78 4.47 -1.30
N ILE A 41 -6.98 3.24 -0.83
CA ILE A 41 -6.07 2.12 -1.13
C ILE A 41 -6.74 1.28 -2.22
N CYS A 42 -6.01 1.02 -3.30
CA CYS A 42 -6.56 0.38 -4.48
C CYS A 42 -5.73 -0.82 -4.90
N THR A 43 -6.40 -1.87 -5.34
CA THR A 43 -5.79 -3.04 -5.95
C THR A 43 -6.59 -3.48 -7.17
N THR A 44 -5.93 -4.15 -8.11
CA THR A 44 -6.60 -4.77 -9.25
C THR A 44 -5.80 -5.98 -9.73
N ASN A 45 -6.50 -7.00 -10.24
CA ASN A 45 -5.92 -8.10 -10.98
C ASN A 45 -6.39 -8.14 -12.44
N GLU A 46 -6.93 -7.00 -12.92
CA GLU A 46 -7.55 -6.78 -14.23
C GLU A 46 -8.96 -7.35 -14.37
N GLU A 47 -9.35 -8.32 -13.55
CA GLU A 47 -10.74 -8.84 -13.53
C GLU A 47 -11.59 -8.14 -12.48
N VAL A 48 -10.98 -7.85 -11.33
CA VAL A 48 -11.64 -7.20 -10.20
C VAL A 48 -10.76 -6.06 -9.72
N ALA A 49 -11.38 -4.97 -9.30
CA ALA A 49 -10.69 -3.86 -8.66
C ALA A 49 -11.38 -3.53 -7.34
N ILE A 50 -10.58 -3.21 -6.34
CA ILE A 50 -11.07 -2.72 -5.05
C ILE A 50 -10.51 -1.32 -4.85
N MET A 51 -11.37 -0.39 -4.46
CA MET A 51 -10.98 0.98 -4.14
C MET A 51 -11.54 1.30 -2.77
N LEU A 52 -10.70 1.18 -1.74
CA LEU A 52 -11.09 1.32 -0.33
C LEU A 52 -10.80 2.72 0.17
N PRO A 53 -11.81 3.51 0.56
CA PRO A 53 -11.56 4.79 1.20
C PRO A 53 -11.02 4.58 2.62
N ILE A 54 -10.03 5.38 3.00
CA ILE A 54 -9.45 5.35 4.34
C ILE A 54 -9.57 6.74 4.99
N ASP A 55 -9.58 6.77 6.32
CA ASP A 55 -9.79 7.99 7.09
C ASP A 55 -8.48 8.61 7.64
N TYR A 56 -7.35 8.18 7.13
CA TYR A 56 -6.04 8.71 7.46
C TYR A 56 -5.27 9.00 6.18
N GLU A 57 -4.25 9.85 6.28
CA GLU A 57 -3.49 10.27 5.12
C GLU A 57 -2.33 9.30 4.84
N LEU A 58 -2.13 9.03 3.55
CA LEU A 58 -0.95 8.36 3.03
C LEU A 58 -0.47 9.12 1.80
N PRO A 59 0.84 9.13 1.52
CA PRO A 59 1.33 9.73 0.28
C PRO A 59 0.86 8.93 -0.93
N SER A 60 0.60 9.60 -2.04
CA SER A 60 0.30 8.91 -3.30
C SER A 60 1.50 8.07 -3.72
N MET A 61 1.28 6.77 -3.90
CA MET A 61 2.34 5.83 -4.23
C MET A 61 1.78 4.57 -4.85
N ARG A 62 2.65 3.83 -5.49
CA ARG A 62 2.35 2.49 -5.98
C ARG A 62 3.45 1.57 -5.48
N VAL A 63 3.13 0.72 -4.51
CA VAL A 63 4.11 -0.05 -3.75
C VAL A 63 3.86 -1.55 -3.92
N ARG A 64 4.94 -2.34 -3.96
CA ARG A 64 4.84 -3.80 -4.08
C ARG A 64 3.93 -4.38 -3.02
N GLY A 65 2.89 -5.09 -3.49
CA GLY A 65 1.80 -5.52 -2.63
C GLY A 65 2.19 -6.59 -1.63
N SER A 66 2.71 -7.71 -2.10
CA SER A 66 3.05 -8.83 -1.23
C SER A 66 4.15 -8.46 -0.23
N GLU A 67 5.15 -7.72 -0.67
CA GLU A 67 6.25 -7.29 0.20
C GLU A 67 5.78 -6.34 1.29
N LEU A 68 4.92 -5.38 0.95
CA LEU A 68 4.36 -4.46 1.93
C LEU A 68 3.54 -5.19 2.99
N PHE A 69 2.64 -6.04 2.54
CA PHE A 69 1.75 -6.79 3.44
C PHE A 69 2.54 -7.68 4.40
N HIS A 70 3.47 -8.47 3.88
CA HIS A 70 4.28 -9.36 4.71
C HIS A 70 5.21 -8.62 5.65
N SER A 71 5.80 -7.52 5.21
CA SER A 71 6.66 -6.71 6.08
C SER A 71 5.89 -6.16 7.27
N LEU A 72 4.71 -5.61 7.04
CA LEU A 72 3.87 -5.09 8.13
C LEU A 72 3.37 -6.19 9.04
N LYS A 73 3.00 -7.35 8.48
CA LYS A 73 2.51 -8.49 9.25
C LYS A 73 3.56 -9.03 10.21
N ASN A 74 4.84 -8.99 9.81
CA ASN A 74 5.95 -9.52 10.60
C ASN A 74 6.52 -8.53 11.61
N MET A 75 6.08 -7.28 11.60
CA MET A 75 6.47 -6.29 12.60
C MET A 75 5.64 -6.47 13.87
N GLU A 76 6.22 -6.14 15.03
CA GLU A 76 5.56 -6.32 16.32
C GLU A 76 5.02 -5.01 16.91
N GLU A 77 5.62 -3.88 16.55
CA GLU A 77 5.20 -2.58 17.10
C GLU A 77 3.86 -2.13 16.54
N ASP A 78 3.04 -1.53 17.39
CA ASP A 78 1.71 -1.04 16.99
C ASP A 78 1.78 0.17 16.06
N THR A 79 2.83 0.96 16.17
CA THR A 79 3.05 2.16 15.37
C THR A 79 4.31 2.00 14.54
N VAL A 80 4.21 2.29 13.26
CA VAL A 80 5.35 2.30 12.33
C VAL A 80 5.49 3.67 11.71
N ASN A 81 6.72 4.02 11.33
CA ASN A 81 6.98 5.24 10.59
C ASN A 81 7.10 4.91 9.11
N LEU A 82 6.37 5.63 8.28
CA LEU A 82 6.43 5.51 6.83
C LEU A 82 7.08 6.76 6.25
N GLU A 83 8.02 6.55 5.34
CA GLU A 83 8.65 7.63 4.59
C GLU A 83 8.77 7.21 3.14
N LEU A 84 8.25 8.04 2.24
CA LEU A 84 8.34 7.80 0.80
C LEU A 84 9.51 8.60 0.24
N ALA A 85 10.49 7.88 -0.29
CA ALA A 85 11.65 8.41 -1.00
C ALA A 85 11.74 7.70 -2.35
N ASP A 86 12.92 7.21 -2.74
CA ASP A 86 13.04 6.35 -3.93
C ASP A 86 12.38 4.98 -3.71
N THR A 87 12.27 4.58 -2.45
CA THR A 87 11.52 3.41 -2.00
C THR A 87 10.60 3.82 -0.86
N LEU A 88 9.64 2.97 -0.51
CA LEU A 88 8.89 3.15 0.72
C LEU A 88 9.70 2.61 1.88
N ILE A 89 10.04 3.46 2.82
CA ILE A 89 10.81 3.09 4.01
C ILE A 89 9.86 2.93 5.18
N ILE A 90 9.83 1.74 5.76
CA ILE A 90 9.04 1.43 6.95
C ILE A 90 10.02 1.19 8.09
N SER A 91 9.89 1.97 9.15
CA SER A 91 10.78 1.84 10.30
C SER A 91 10.02 1.74 11.61
N THR A 92 10.61 0.97 12.52
CA THR A 92 10.22 0.87 13.92
C THR A 92 11.43 1.26 14.76
N SER A 93 11.32 1.17 16.09
CA SER A 93 12.46 1.43 16.96
C SER A 93 13.63 0.45 16.75
N GLU A 94 13.35 -0.75 16.21
CA GLU A 94 14.31 -1.84 16.11
C GLU A 94 14.66 -2.25 14.68
N SER A 95 13.86 -1.84 13.68
CA SER A 95 14.03 -2.32 12.31
C SER A 95 13.73 -1.25 11.28
N MET A 96 14.27 -1.45 10.08
CA MET A 96 13.98 -0.62 8.92
C MET A 96 13.89 -1.52 7.70
N THR A 97 12.82 -1.36 6.93
CA THR A 97 12.57 -2.13 5.71
C THR A 97 12.30 -1.17 4.56
N CYS A 98 12.93 -1.42 3.41
CA CYS A 98 12.70 -0.64 2.19
C CYS A 98 11.95 -1.51 1.20
N ILE A 99 10.86 -0.97 0.64
CA ILE A 99 10.00 -1.69 -0.30
C ILE A 99 9.95 -0.94 -1.62
N GLU A 100 10.10 -1.68 -2.71
CA GLU A 100 10.07 -1.13 -4.06
C GLU A 100 8.74 -0.42 -4.34
N VAL A 101 8.84 0.78 -4.91
CA VAL A 101 7.71 1.53 -5.43
C VAL A 101 7.85 1.68 -6.94
N SER A 102 6.71 1.72 -7.64
CA SER A 102 6.69 2.02 -9.06
C SER A 102 6.59 3.52 -9.26
N LEU A 103 7.40 4.06 -10.16
CA LEU A 103 7.34 5.45 -10.56
C LEU A 103 6.29 5.70 -11.63
N GLU A 104 5.70 4.64 -12.18
CA GLU A 104 4.67 4.75 -13.20
C GLU A 104 3.36 5.22 -12.57
N GLU A 105 2.74 6.22 -13.19
CA GLU A 105 1.38 6.61 -12.84
C GLU A 105 0.41 5.57 -13.37
N THR A 106 -0.62 5.27 -12.57
CA THR A 106 -1.65 4.36 -13.02
C THR A 106 -2.93 5.11 -13.31
N THR A 107 -3.55 4.78 -14.45
CA THR A 107 -4.87 5.28 -14.82
C THR A 107 -5.96 4.22 -14.62
N LEU A 108 -5.59 3.06 -14.07
CA LEU A 108 -6.51 1.92 -13.90
C LEU A 108 -7.75 2.25 -13.06
N TYR A 109 -7.64 3.22 -12.17
CA TYR A 109 -8.72 3.57 -11.24
C TYR A 109 -9.45 4.87 -11.60
N ASP A 110 -9.11 5.49 -12.73
CA ASP A 110 -9.65 6.80 -13.10
C ASP A 110 -11.15 6.74 -13.46
N THR A 111 -11.63 5.57 -13.85
CA THR A 111 -13.02 5.36 -14.23
C THR A 111 -13.89 4.79 -13.10
N ILE A 112 -13.33 4.61 -11.94
CA ILE A 112 -14.03 4.03 -10.78
C ILE A 112 -14.60 5.12 -9.88
#